data_3ab2f96b71ce7f8c7bd47680a3480f38
#
_entry.id   3ab2f96b71ce7f8c7bd47680a3480f38
#
_cell.length_a   1.000
_cell.length_b   1.000
_cell.length_c   1.000
_cell.angle_alpha   90.00
_cell.angle_beta   90.00
_cell.angle_gamma   90.00
#
_symmetry.space_group_name_H-M   'P 1'
#
loop_
_entity.id
_entity.type
_entity.pdbx_description
1 polymer ?
#
loop_
_entity_poly.entity_id
_entity_poly.type
_entity_poly.pdbx_seq_one_letter_code
_entity_poly.pdbx_strand_id
1 'polypeptide(L)'
;METLLLDDFLDGGIIREKSFREMVDKLDLDLFKGKKVIIKGCASVTVPTWAYLILTAQVAQVADKIYYGEPRYAVKIFNRIKNK
;
A
#
# COMPACT_ATOMS: atom_id res chain seq x y z
N MET A 1 2.34 -13.52 -1.54
CA MET A 1 2.46 -12.06 -1.53
C MET A 1 1.15 -11.43 -1.13
N GLU A 2 1.19 -10.52 -0.19
CA GLU A 2 -0.02 -9.83 0.23
C GLU A 2 -0.34 -8.71 -0.73
N THR A 3 -1.62 -8.45 -0.96
CA THR A 3 -2.04 -7.42 -1.90
C THR A 3 -2.83 -6.35 -1.17
N LEU A 4 -2.50 -5.08 -1.43
CA LEU A 4 -3.26 -3.94 -0.94
C LEU A 4 -3.85 -3.23 -2.15
N LEU A 5 -5.17 -3.16 -2.18
CA LEU A 5 -5.89 -2.53 -3.29
C LEU A 5 -6.35 -1.15 -2.86
N LEU A 6 -6.00 -0.13 -3.63
CA LEU A 6 -6.49 1.21 -3.33
C LEU A 6 -8.01 1.29 -3.42
N ASP A 7 -8.64 0.35 -4.15
CA ASP A 7 -10.11 0.26 -4.20
C ASP A 7 -10.72 0.11 -2.82
N ASP A 8 -9.99 -0.50 -1.89
CA ASP A 8 -10.51 -0.75 -0.55
C ASP A 8 -10.48 0.48 0.34
N PHE A 9 -9.94 1.57 -0.16
CA PHE A 9 -9.77 2.80 0.61
C PHE A 9 -10.64 3.95 0.10
N LEU A 10 -11.63 3.64 -0.72
CA LEU A 10 -12.51 4.68 -1.27
C LEU A 10 -13.52 5.14 -0.22
N ASP A 11 -13.88 6.41 -0.30
CA ASP A 11 -14.89 7.00 0.56
C ASP A 11 -15.84 7.74 -0.38
N GLY A 12 -17.03 7.18 -0.57
CA GLY A 12 -17.98 7.76 -1.52
C GLY A 12 -17.49 7.70 -2.96
N GLY A 13 -16.69 6.69 -3.28
CA GLY A 13 -16.21 6.48 -4.64
C GLY A 13 -14.94 7.23 -5.00
N ILE A 14 -14.35 7.95 -4.05
CA ILE A 14 -13.09 8.65 -4.28
C ILE A 14 -12.20 8.49 -3.07
N ILE A 15 -10.93 8.88 -3.19
CA ILE A 15 -10.02 8.86 -2.07
C ILE A 15 -10.00 10.25 -1.43
N ARG A 16 -10.42 10.31 -0.16
CA ARG A 16 -10.46 11.55 0.63
C ARG A 16 -9.38 11.47 1.69
N GLU A 17 -8.63 12.53 1.85
CA GLU A 17 -7.44 12.48 2.71
C GLU A 17 -7.77 12.05 4.14
N LYS A 18 -8.76 12.66 4.76
CA LYS A 18 -9.04 12.38 6.16
C LYS A 18 -9.43 10.93 6.39
N SER A 19 -10.41 10.43 5.64
CA SER A 19 -10.84 9.05 5.81
C SER A 19 -9.78 8.06 5.37
N PHE A 20 -8.99 8.42 4.35
CA PHE A 20 -7.90 7.56 3.89
C PHE A 20 -6.88 7.38 5.01
N ARG A 21 -6.47 8.47 5.66
CA ARG A 21 -5.51 8.36 6.77
C ARG A 21 -6.06 7.51 7.90
N GLU A 22 -7.36 7.65 8.20
CA GLU A 22 -7.97 6.84 9.25
C GLU A 22 -7.98 5.36 8.90
N MET A 23 -8.28 5.03 7.65
CA MET A 23 -8.27 3.64 7.22
C MET A 23 -6.87 3.05 7.25
N VAL A 24 -5.87 3.82 6.81
CA VAL A 24 -4.49 3.35 6.83
C VAL A 24 -4.01 3.12 8.26
N ASP A 25 -4.39 4.02 9.18
CA ASP A 25 -4.02 3.88 10.58
C ASP A 25 -4.62 2.62 11.21
N LYS A 26 -5.75 2.15 10.68
CA LYS A 26 -6.42 0.97 11.22
C LYS A 26 -5.97 -0.34 10.59
N LEU A 27 -5.05 -0.29 9.63
CA LEU A 27 -4.55 -1.51 9.04
C LEU A 27 -3.90 -2.38 10.10
N ASP A 28 -4.17 -3.67 10.02
CA ASP A 28 -3.52 -4.63 10.89
C ASP A 28 -2.14 -4.91 10.29
N LEU A 29 -1.13 -4.22 10.78
CA LEU A 29 0.22 -4.34 10.24
C LEU A 29 0.82 -5.72 10.43
N ASP A 30 0.30 -6.50 11.39
CA ASP A 30 0.81 -7.86 11.58
C ASP A 30 0.58 -8.73 10.35
N LEU A 31 -0.43 -8.40 9.54
CA LEU A 31 -0.70 -9.15 8.31
C LEU A 31 0.42 -9.01 7.30
N PHE A 32 1.24 -7.96 7.43
CA PHE A 32 2.28 -7.67 6.45
C PHE A 32 3.69 -7.84 6.99
N LYS A 33 3.80 -8.21 8.26
CA LYS A 33 5.10 -8.28 8.91
C LYS A 33 5.98 -9.34 8.25
N GLY A 34 7.13 -8.93 7.77
CA GLY A 34 8.09 -9.83 7.13
C GLY A 34 7.64 -10.35 5.78
N LYS A 35 6.61 -9.76 5.19
CA LYS A 35 6.04 -10.26 3.95
C LYS A 35 6.36 -9.37 2.77
N LYS A 36 6.16 -9.94 1.57
CA LYS A 36 6.20 -9.17 0.34
C LYS A 36 4.80 -8.63 0.10
N VAL A 37 4.69 -7.36 -0.17
CA VAL A 37 3.40 -6.69 -0.36
C VAL A 37 3.39 -6.01 -1.72
N ILE A 38 2.28 -6.13 -2.44
CA ILE A 38 2.10 -5.38 -3.67
C ILE A 38 0.95 -4.40 -3.48
N ILE A 39 1.19 -3.15 -3.85
CA ILE A 39 0.18 -2.10 -3.77
C ILE A 39 -0.33 -1.85 -5.18
N LYS A 40 -1.63 -2.03 -5.38
CA LYS A 40 -2.25 -1.87 -6.68
C LYS A 40 -3.14 -0.65 -6.69
N GLY A 41 -3.15 0.04 -7.82
CA GLY A 41 -4.00 1.22 -7.97
C GLY A 41 -5.46 0.87 -8.15
N CYS A 42 -6.25 1.88 -8.45
CA CYS A 42 -7.67 1.72 -8.64
C CYS A 42 -8.00 2.01 -10.11
N ALA A 43 -8.72 1.10 -10.75
CA ALA A 43 -9.06 1.27 -12.16
C ALA A 43 -10.22 2.23 -12.37
N SER A 44 -11.05 2.43 -11.35
CA SER A 44 -12.27 3.22 -11.50
C SER A 44 -12.11 4.70 -11.18
N VAL A 45 -11.09 5.07 -10.41
CA VAL A 45 -10.86 6.47 -10.06
C VAL A 45 -9.38 6.78 -10.07
N THR A 46 -9.04 8.06 -10.22
CA THR A 46 -7.66 8.49 -10.13
C THR A 46 -7.24 8.49 -8.67
N VAL A 47 -6.12 7.84 -8.38
CA VAL A 47 -5.58 7.80 -7.02
C VAL A 47 -4.57 8.93 -6.87
N PRO A 48 -4.75 9.82 -5.89
CA PRO A 48 -3.75 10.87 -5.65
C PRO A 48 -2.40 10.24 -5.31
N THR A 49 -1.35 10.87 -5.78
CA THR A 49 0.01 10.37 -5.50
C THR A 49 0.28 10.22 -4.01
N TRP A 50 -0.19 11.17 -3.20
CA TRP A 50 0.05 11.11 -1.75
C TRP A 50 -0.57 9.86 -1.11
N ALA A 51 -1.62 9.30 -1.70
CA ALA A 51 -2.24 8.10 -1.13
C ALA A 51 -1.27 6.91 -1.20
N TYR A 52 -0.57 6.76 -2.32
CA TYR A 52 0.43 5.70 -2.43
C TYR A 52 1.56 5.92 -1.44
N LEU A 53 1.98 7.17 -1.25
CA LEU A 53 3.09 7.48 -0.35
C LEU A 53 2.71 7.20 1.10
N ILE A 54 1.51 7.60 1.51
CA ILE A 54 1.05 7.36 2.87
C ILE A 54 0.96 5.86 3.15
N LEU A 55 0.34 5.12 2.23
CA LEU A 55 0.16 3.69 2.42
C LEU A 55 1.50 2.97 2.44
N THR A 56 2.40 3.34 1.54
CA THR A 56 3.73 2.74 1.48
C THR A 56 4.50 2.98 2.78
N ALA A 57 4.46 4.22 3.28
CA ALA A 57 5.17 4.55 4.51
C ALA A 57 4.65 3.73 5.69
N GLN A 58 3.34 3.54 5.75
CA GLN A 58 2.76 2.76 6.84
C GLN A 58 3.19 1.30 6.76
N VAL A 59 3.10 0.70 5.60
CA VAL A 59 3.38 -0.72 5.42
C VAL A 59 4.89 -0.99 5.51
N ALA A 60 5.72 -0.03 5.15
CA ALA A 60 7.18 -0.19 5.21
C ALA A 60 7.69 -0.39 6.63
N GLN A 61 6.88 -0.04 7.63
CA GLN A 61 7.29 -0.28 9.01
C GLN A 61 7.49 -1.76 9.30
N VAL A 62 6.78 -2.64 8.61
CA VAL A 62 6.80 -4.06 8.92
C VAL A 62 7.08 -4.96 7.72
N ALA A 63 6.82 -4.52 6.51
CA ALA A 63 6.97 -5.38 5.33
C ALA A 63 8.43 -5.64 5.00
N ASP A 64 8.70 -6.77 4.38
CA ASP A 64 10.03 -7.10 3.91
C ASP A 64 10.33 -6.43 2.58
N LYS A 65 9.38 -6.47 1.67
CA LYS A 65 9.49 -5.82 0.37
C LYS A 65 8.16 -5.25 -0.04
N ILE A 66 8.16 -4.16 -0.77
CA ILE A 66 6.93 -3.55 -1.27
C ILE A 66 7.10 -3.31 -2.76
N TYR A 67 6.08 -3.70 -3.50
CA TYR A 67 6.02 -3.52 -4.95
C TYR A 67 4.83 -2.63 -5.31
N TYR A 68 4.90 -1.99 -6.44
CA TYR A 68 3.80 -1.19 -6.96
C TYR A 68 3.44 -1.63 -8.36
N GLY A 69 2.16 -1.80 -8.63
CA GLY A 69 1.65 -2.09 -9.97
C GLY A 69 0.98 -3.46 -10.03
N GLU A 70 0.89 -4.00 -11.24
CA GLU A 70 0.33 -5.32 -11.44
C GLU A 70 1.42 -6.37 -11.28
N PRO A 71 1.07 -7.57 -10.82
CA PRO A 71 2.10 -8.58 -10.53
C PRO A 71 3.08 -8.86 -11.67
N ARG A 72 2.62 -8.78 -12.93
CA ARG A 72 3.50 -9.05 -14.05
C ARG A 72 4.53 -7.96 -14.28
N TYR A 73 4.20 -6.73 -13.91
CA TYR A 73 5.03 -5.57 -14.20
C TYR A 73 5.30 -4.75 -12.94
N ALA A 74 5.25 -5.42 -11.80
CA ALA A 74 5.41 -4.72 -10.52
C ALA A 74 6.83 -4.15 -10.40
N VAL A 75 6.89 -2.94 -9.85
CA VAL A 75 8.15 -2.27 -9.57
C VAL A 75 8.42 -2.39 -8.07
N LYS A 76 9.60 -2.87 -7.71
CA LYS A 76 9.97 -2.96 -6.29
C LYS A 76 10.35 -1.56 -5.82
N ILE A 77 9.58 -1.04 -4.85
CA ILE A 77 9.80 0.31 -4.34
C ILE A 77 10.41 0.32 -2.94
N PHE A 78 10.45 -0.81 -2.25
CA PHE A 78 11.04 -0.89 -0.92
C PHE A 78 11.60 -2.28 -0.69
N ASN A 79 12.78 -2.34 -0.12
CA ASN A 79 13.44 -3.60 0.19
C ASN A 79 14.16 -3.43 1.53
N ARG A 80 13.73 -4.20 2.53
CA ARG A 80 14.36 -4.12 3.84
C ARG A 80 15.70 -4.83 3.80
N ILE A 81 16.74 -4.11 4.14
CA ILE A 81 18.08 -4.68 4.16
C ILE A 81 18.25 -5.42 5.46
N LYS A 82 18.50 -6.69 5.40
CA LYS A 82 18.59 -7.51 6.59
C LYS A 82 19.97 -7.69 7.04
N ASN A 83 20.80 -7.35 6.83
CA ASN A 83 22.06 -7.54 7.33
C ASN A 83 22.98 -7.49 6.32
N LYS A 84 23.64 -7.30 6.50
CA LYS A 84 24.48 -7.06 5.65
C LYS A 84 25.60 -7.42 5.95
#